data_43dcd1aa868176ea1f699658286de5af
#
_entry.id   43dcd1aa868176ea1f699658286de5af
#
_cell.length_a   1.000
_cell.length_b   1.000
_cell.length_c   1.000
_cell.angle_alpha   90.00
_cell.angle_beta   90.00
_cell.angle_gamma   90.00
#
_symmetry.space_group_name_H-M   'P 1'
#
loop_
_entity.id
_entity.type
_entity.pdbx_description
1 polymer ?
#
loop_
_entity_poly.entity_id
_entity_poly.type
_entity_poly.pdbx_seq_one_letter_code
_entity_poly.pdbx_strand_id
1 'polypeptide(L)'
;MVKGLYDNFLANVEVSEAITDNVIECWDKYKTNSDNTIDVTSTSTFDGLQSANALELLDFQEDYKFQGALNNLLEIVQHLIRTNLHYYWVHFVEYHSGGYQGIHNHAHNEDYSLILYLNTCKGGQTHFESGVVCTPKKNNMLVFQATLNHGAKETQSWDNKKVLVCGMRISK
;
A
#
# COMPACT_ATOMS: atom_id res chain seq x y z
N MET A 1 5.16 20.15 -22.17
CA MET A 1 5.80 19.05 -21.42
C MET A 1 6.38 19.64 -20.16
N VAL A 2 5.63 19.65 -19.06
CA VAL A 2 6.12 20.15 -17.77
C VAL A 2 6.93 19.00 -17.18
N LYS A 3 8.25 19.06 -17.27
CA LYS A 3 9.16 18.14 -16.59
C LYS A 3 8.96 18.30 -15.08
N GLY A 4 8.79 17.17 -14.41
CA GLY A 4 8.32 16.97 -13.06
C GLY A 4 8.90 17.90 -11.99
N LEU A 5 7.98 18.49 -11.28
CA LEU A 5 8.26 19.27 -10.05
C LEU A 5 8.76 18.39 -8.88
N TYR A 6 8.82 17.06 -9.03
CA TYR A 6 9.12 16.14 -7.91
C TYR A 6 9.85 14.87 -8.38
N ASP A 7 10.99 14.99 -9.04
CA ASP A 7 11.91 13.85 -9.20
C ASP A 7 12.32 13.39 -7.77
N ASN A 8 11.98 12.13 -7.42
CA ASN A 8 12.21 11.50 -6.12
C ASN A 8 11.25 11.91 -4.98
N PHE A 9 9.98 12.24 -5.28
CA PHE A 9 9.00 12.50 -4.23
C PHE A 9 8.81 11.28 -3.31
N LEU A 10 8.99 11.51 -2.01
CA LEU A 10 8.70 10.56 -0.95
C LEU A 10 8.18 11.33 0.27
N ALA A 11 6.99 11.00 0.73
CA ALA A 11 6.38 11.54 1.93
C ALA A 11 5.98 10.42 2.90
N ASN A 12 6.11 10.68 4.19
CA ASN A 12 5.61 9.83 5.26
C ASN A 12 4.68 10.68 6.13
N VAL A 13 3.41 10.35 6.15
CA VAL A 13 2.37 11.12 6.85
C VAL A 13 1.56 10.21 7.77
N GLU A 14 1.04 10.76 8.86
CA GLU A 14 0.13 10.05 9.75
C GLU A 14 -1.32 10.35 9.31
N VAL A 15 -2.12 9.30 9.14
CA VAL A 15 -3.54 9.41 8.83
C VAL A 15 -4.37 9.14 10.08
N SER A 16 -5.66 9.49 10.06
CA SER A 16 -6.54 9.23 11.19
C SER A 16 -6.69 7.73 11.46
N GLU A 17 -6.78 7.35 12.73
CA GLU A 17 -6.99 5.96 13.14
C GLU A 17 -8.26 5.36 12.52
N ALA A 18 -9.33 6.15 12.38
CA ALA A 18 -10.58 5.70 11.78
C ALA A 18 -10.42 5.23 10.33
N ILE A 19 -9.53 5.86 9.54
CA ILE A 19 -9.22 5.40 8.18
C ILE A 19 -8.57 4.02 8.24
N THR A 20 -7.54 3.87 9.07
CA THR A 20 -6.79 2.61 9.20
C THR A 20 -7.67 1.48 9.72
N ASP A 21 -8.51 1.76 10.73
CA ASP A 21 -9.41 0.76 11.32
C ASP A 21 -10.46 0.27 10.33
N ASN A 22 -11.04 1.16 9.51
CA ASN A 22 -11.98 0.76 8.45
C ASN A 22 -11.30 -0.14 7.40
N VAL A 23 -10.04 0.12 7.07
CA VAL A 23 -9.25 -0.71 6.15
C VAL A 23 -8.96 -2.08 6.77
N ILE A 24 -8.55 -2.13 8.05
CA ILE A 24 -8.29 -3.39 8.78
C ILE A 24 -9.57 -4.23 8.88
N GLU A 25 -10.69 -3.63 9.30
CA GLU A 25 -11.97 -4.32 9.42
C GLU A 25 -12.39 -4.98 8.11
N CYS A 26 -12.24 -4.29 7.00
CA CYS A 26 -12.53 -4.80 5.67
C CYS A 26 -11.63 -6.02 5.34
N TRP A 27 -10.31 -5.91 5.51
CA TRP A 27 -9.39 -7.01 5.24
C TRP A 27 -9.67 -8.24 6.10
N ASP A 28 -9.79 -8.06 7.41
CA ASP A 28 -10.04 -9.17 8.34
C ASP A 28 -11.38 -9.87 8.09
N LYS A 29 -12.37 -9.15 7.53
CA LYS A 29 -13.68 -9.71 7.13
C LYS A 29 -13.59 -10.57 5.87
N TYR A 30 -12.79 -10.17 4.88
CA TYR A 30 -12.86 -10.77 3.54
C TYR A 30 -11.64 -11.64 3.16
N LYS A 31 -10.53 -11.59 3.89
CA LYS A 31 -9.29 -12.31 3.54
C LYS A 31 -9.40 -13.83 3.56
N THR A 32 -10.40 -14.38 4.22
CA THR A 32 -10.63 -15.84 4.26
C THR A 32 -11.39 -16.38 3.06
N ASN A 33 -11.97 -15.51 2.24
CA ASN A 33 -12.57 -15.88 0.97
C ASN A 33 -11.46 -16.08 -0.08
N SER A 34 -11.28 -17.29 -0.58
CA SER A 34 -10.25 -17.62 -1.56
C SER A 34 -10.35 -16.83 -2.85
N ASP A 35 -11.54 -16.37 -3.22
CA ASP A 35 -11.76 -15.59 -4.44
C ASP A 35 -11.17 -14.16 -4.30
N ASN A 36 -10.95 -13.71 -3.07
CA ASN A 36 -10.37 -12.39 -2.77
C ASN A 36 -8.84 -12.41 -2.68
N THR A 37 -8.20 -13.56 -2.74
CA THR A 37 -6.74 -13.69 -2.58
C THR A 37 -6.08 -14.29 -3.82
N ILE A 38 -4.80 -13.99 -3.99
CA ILE A 38 -3.97 -14.55 -5.07
C ILE A 38 -2.79 -15.33 -4.52
N ASP A 39 -2.24 -16.21 -5.33
CA ASP A 39 -0.99 -16.90 -5.01
C ASP A 39 0.18 -15.90 -5.07
N VAL A 40 0.82 -15.66 -3.92
CA VAL A 40 1.95 -14.73 -3.78
C VAL A 40 3.20 -15.20 -4.50
N THR A 41 3.30 -16.47 -4.91
CA THR A 41 4.46 -16.99 -5.65
C THR A 41 4.63 -16.33 -7.02
N SER A 42 3.56 -15.73 -7.55
CA SER A 42 3.57 -14.95 -8.81
C SER A 42 3.93 -13.47 -8.63
N THR A 43 4.19 -13.04 -7.39
CA THR A 43 4.48 -11.65 -7.03
C THR A 43 5.91 -11.49 -6.51
N SER A 44 6.32 -10.27 -6.18
CA SER A 44 7.58 -10.01 -5.48
C SER A 44 7.49 -10.21 -3.95
N THR A 45 6.33 -10.67 -3.45
CA THR A 45 6.08 -10.97 -2.03
C THR A 45 6.49 -12.40 -1.71
N PHE A 46 7.25 -12.59 -0.65
CA PHE A 46 7.67 -13.90 -0.13
C PHE A 46 7.05 -14.13 1.24
N ASP A 47 6.47 -15.31 1.43
CA ASP A 47 5.81 -15.76 2.66
C ASP A 47 4.76 -14.75 3.18
N GLY A 48 3.58 -14.83 2.62
CA GLY A 48 2.48 -13.94 2.98
C GLY A 48 1.17 -14.27 2.29
N LEU A 49 0.21 -13.36 2.45
CA LEU A 49 -1.09 -13.39 1.81
C LEU A 49 -1.29 -12.06 1.08
N GLN A 50 -1.83 -12.10 -0.12
CA GLN A 50 -2.14 -10.90 -0.90
C GLN A 50 -3.56 -10.98 -1.47
N SER A 51 -4.29 -9.86 -1.47
CA SER A 51 -5.57 -9.79 -2.17
C SER A 51 -5.35 -9.71 -3.69
N ALA A 52 -6.34 -10.14 -4.46
CA ALA A 52 -6.52 -9.66 -5.81
C ALA A 52 -6.77 -8.14 -5.80
N ASN A 53 -6.91 -7.52 -6.97
CA ASN A 53 -7.17 -6.08 -7.01
C ASN A 53 -8.53 -5.76 -6.37
N ALA A 54 -8.49 -5.10 -5.21
CA ALA A 54 -9.69 -4.79 -4.42
C ALA A 54 -10.69 -3.87 -5.17
N LEU A 55 -10.24 -3.16 -6.21
CA LEU A 55 -11.13 -2.36 -7.05
C LEU A 55 -12.04 -3.22 -7.96
N GLU A 56 -11.69 -4.48 -8.17
CA GLU A 56 -12.39 -5.42 -9.06
C GLU A 56 -13.22 -6.46 -8.28
N LEU A 57 -13.06 -6.53 -6.97
CA LEU A 57 -13.72 -7.51 -6.10
C LEU A 57 -14.99 -6.92 -5.47
N LEU A 58 -16.11 -7.60 -5.65
CA LEU A 58 -17.42 -7.14 -5.19
C LEU A 58 -17.47 -6.90 -3.67
N ASP A 59 -16.90 -7.81 -2.87
CA ASP A 59 -16.85 -7.70 -1.41
C ASP A 59 -16.26 -6.36 -0.96
N PHE A 60 -15.18 -5.90 -1.61
CA PHE A 60 -14.52 -4.64 -1.29
C PHE A 60 -15.25 -3.43 -1.89
N GLN A 61 -15.84 -3.57 -3.09
CA GLN A 61 -16.60 -2.49 -3.73
C GLN A 61 -17.86 -2.13 -2.95
N GLU A 62 -18.52 -3.12 -2.35
CA GLU A 62 -19.75 -2.93 -1.57
C GLU A 62 -19.50 -2.52 -0.10
N ASP A 63 -18.26 -2.61 0.39
CA ASP A 63 -17.91 -2.15 1.73
C ASP A 63 -17.78 -0.63 1.80
N TYR A 64 -18.86 0.05 2.22
CA TYR A 64 -18.93 1.52 2.25
C TYR A 64 -17.88 2.17 3.18
N LYS A 65 -17.47 1.48 4.26
CA LYS A 65 -16.43 1.99 5.16
C LYS A 65 -15.06 1.97 4.49
N PHE A 66 -14.76 0.89 3.78
CA PHE A 66 -13.53 0.76 3.01
C PHE A 66 -13.49 1.77 1.86
N GLN A 67 -14.59 1.92 1.11
CA GLN A 67 -14.68 2.91 0.04
C GLN A 67 -14.52 4.34 0.56
N GLY A 68 -15.10 4.65 1.73
CA GLY A 68 -14.90 5.93 2.41
C GLY A 68 -13.44 6.15 2.82
N ALA A 69 -12.77 5.11 3.33
CA ALA A 69 -11.35 5.18 3.68
C ALA A 69 -10.47 5.41 2.44
N LEU A 70 -10.72 4.71 1.32
CA LEU A 70 -9.99 4.92 0.06
C LEU A 70 -10.16 6.36 -0.46
N ASN A 71 -11.36 6.90 -0.43
CA ASN A 71 -11.62 8.28 -0.86
C ASN A 71 -10.83 9.28 0.00
N ASN A 72 -10.83 9.11 1.32
CA ASN A 72 -10.07 9.98 2.23
C ASN A 72 -8.56 9.88 1.98
N LEU A 73 -8.02 8.67 1.76
CA LEU A 73 -6.61 8.49 1.42
C LEU A 73 -6.26 9.18 0.10
N LEU A 74 -7.10 9.04 -0.91
CA LEU A 74 -6.90 9.68 -2.21
C LEU A 74 -6.89 11.20 -2.10
N GLU A 75 -7.82 11.80 -1.33
CA GLU A 75 -7.87 13.25 -1.08
C GLU A 75 -6.58 13.75 -0.40
N ILE A 76 -6.09 13.02 0.61
CA ILE A 76 -4.83 13.36 1.28
C ILE A 76 -3.67 13.34 0.28
N VAL A 77 -3.56 12.30 -0.55
CA VAL A 77 -2.48 12.18 -1.54
C VAL A 77 -2.56 13.27 -2.59
N GLN A 78 -3.76 13.55 -3.12
CA GLN A 78 -3.97 14.63 -4.10
C GLN A 78 -3.59 16.00 -3.53
N HIS A 79 -3.88 16.23 -2.24
CA HIS A 79 -3.47 17.46 -1.56
C HIS A 79 -1.95 17.56 -1.41
N LEU A 80 -1.27 16.47 -1.05
CA LEU A 80 0.19 16.41 -0.91
C LEU A 80 0.92 16.65 -2.24
N ILE A 81 0.43 16.03 -3.31
CA ILE A 81 1.06 16.07 -4.64
C ILE A 81 0.58 17.28 -5.46
N ARG A 82 -0.57 17.88 -5.09
CA ARG A 82 -1.23 18.98 -5.82
C ARG A 82 -1.61 18.59 -7.24
N THR A 83 -2.09 17.35 -7.42
CA THR A 83 -2.46 16.79 -8.72
C THR A 83 -3.65 15.87 -8.54
N ASN A 84 -4.58 15.89 -9.51
CA ASN A 84 -5.70 14.96 -9.52
C ASN A 84 -5.21 13.56 -9.87
N LEU A 85 -5.60 12.59 -9.06
CA LEU A 85 -5.21 11.19 -9.17
C LEU A 85 -6.45 10.30 -9.14
N HIS A 86 -6.28 9.09 -9.67
CA HIS A 86 -7.22 7.99 -9.45
C HIS A 86 -6.45 6.72 -9.14
N TYR A 87 -7.08 5.79 -8.41
CA TYR A 87 -6.51 4.47 -8.19
C TYR A 87 -6.47 3.69 -9.50
N TYR A 88 -5.35 3.03 -9.73
CA TYR A 88 -5.16 2.08 -10.82
C TYR A 88 -5.30 0.64 -10.32
N TRP A 89 -4.79 0.36 -9.12
CA TRP A 89 -4.97 -0.89 -8.40
C TRP A 89 -4.85 -0.65 -6.88
N VAL A 90 -5.45 -1.58 -6.11
CA VAL A 90 -5.40 -1.60 -4.65
C VAL A 90 -5.25 -3.04 -4.18
N HIS A 91 -4.24 -3.34 -3.37
CA HIS A 91 -4.02 -4.65 -2.78
C HIS A 91 -3.82 -4.57 -1.28
N PHE A 92 -4.35 -5.56 -0.57
CA PHE A 92 -3.91 -5.87 0.77
C PHE A 92 -2.73 -6.84 0.71
N VAL A 93 -1.72 -6.63 1.55
CA VAL A 93 -0.60 -7.57 1.70
C VAL A 93 -0.36 -7.83 3.19
N GLU A 94 -0.33 -9.09 3.56
CA GLU A 94 -0.04 -9.57 4.89
C GLU A 94 1.21 -10.44 4.83
N TYR A 95 2.32 -9.98 5.44
CA TYR A 95 3.57 -10.72 5.50
C TYR A 95 3.61 -11.53 6.79
N HIS A 96 3.86 -12.82 6.70
CA HIS A 96 4.12 -13.68 7.84
C HIS A 96 5.51 -13.41 8.45
N SER A 97 5.81 -14.01 9.60
CA SER A 97 7.15 -13.93 10.19
C SER A 97 8.20 -14.51 9.22
N GLY A 98 9.23 -13.73 8.88
CA GLY A 98 10.19 -14.05 7.84
C GLY A 98 9.82 -13.57 6.45
N GLY A 99 8.56 -13.19 6.23
CA GLY A 99 8.07 -12.69 4.94
C GLY A 99 8.69 -11.33 4.59
N TYR A 100 8.99 -11.14 3.32
CA TYR A 100 9.63 -9.93 2.77
C TYR A 100 9.15 -9.64 1.34
N GLN A 101 9.59 -8.52 0.80
CA GLN A 101 9.38 -8.18 -0.60
C GLN A 101 10.70 -7.73 -1.23
N GLY A 102 11.04 -8.34 -2.37
CA GLY A 102 12.23 -7.97 -3.16
C GLY A 102 12.20 -6.53 -3.66
N ILE A 103 13.35 -5.99 -3.99
CA ILE A 103 13.48 -4.65 -4.59
C ILE A 103 12.79 -4.65 -5.96
N HIS A 104 11.91 -3.68 -6.15
CA HIS A 104 11.16 -3.46 -7.40
C HIS A 104 10.73 -2.00 -7.53
N ASN A 105 10.13 -1.65 -8.67
CA ASN A 105 9.44 -0.39 -8.89
C ASN A 105 8.20 -0.60 -9.76
N HIS A 106 7.39 0.43 -9.93
CA HIS A 106 6.14 0.40 -10.67
C HIS A 106 6.11 1.39 -11.84
N ALA A 107 7.26 1.87 -12.30
CA ALA A 107 7.42 2.93 -13.30
C ALA A 107 6.62 2.75 -14.60
N HIS A 108 6.27 1.50 -14.96
CA HIS A 108 5.52 1.19 -16.18
C HIS A 108 4.00 1.18 -15.99
N ASN A 109 3.54 1.12 -14.75
CA ASN A 109 2.13 0.87 -14.43
C ASN A 109 1.42 2.09 -13.83
N GLU A 110 2.12 2.92 -13.08
CA GLU A 110 1.54 4.00 -12.31
C GLU A 110 2.49 5.20 -12.18
N ASP A 111 1.98 6.32 -11.70
CA ASP A 111 2.76 7.53 -11.46
C ASP A 111 3.21 7.62 -9.99
N TYR A 112 2.35 7.20 -9.06
CA TYR A 112 2.59 7.23 -7.63
C TYR A 112 2.14 5.94 -6.95
N SER A 113 2.88 5.54 -5.92
CA SER A 113 2.55 4.41 -5.03
C SER A 113 2.21 4.92 -3.63
N LEU A 114 1.33 4.19 -2.94
CA LEU A 114 0.96 4.42 -1.55
C LEU A 114 1.14 3.11 -0.77
N ILE A 115 1.69 3.19 0.43
CA ILE A 115 1.72 2.09 1.40
C ILE A 115 1.15 2.62 2.72
N LEU A 116 0.00 2.10 3.15
CA LEU A 116 -0.57 2.36 4.48
C LEU A 116 -0.24 1.20 5.40
N TYR A 117 0.48 1.46 6.50
CA TYR A 117 0.74 0.47 7.54
C TYR A 117 -0.49 0.28 8.42
N LEU A 118 -1.04 -0.92 8.41
CA LEU A 118 -2.26 -1.26 9.16
C LEU A 118 -1.95 -1.66 10.60
N ASN A 119 -0.71 -2.07 10.88
CA ASN A 119 -0.25 -2.35 12.23
C ASN A 119 1.22 -1.93 12.43
N THR A 120 1.59 -1.79 13.69
CA THR A 120 2.98 -1.63 14.10
C THR A 120 3.60 -3.01 14.26
N CYS A 121 4.74 -3.27 13.64
CA CYS A 121 5.43 -4.54 13.77
C CYS A 121 6.96 -4.36 13.87
N LYS A 122 7.63 -5.38 14.39
CA LYS A 122 9.09 -5.45 14.43
C LYS A 122 9.61 -6.04 13.12
N GLY A 123 10.65 -5.46 12.56
CA GLY A 123 11.12 -5.80 11.20
C GLY A 123 10.21 -5.22 10.12
N GLY A 124 10.24 -5.78 8.93
CA GLY A 124 9.35 -5.42 7.83
C GLY A 124 9.49 -3.99 7.30
N GLN A 125 10.62 -3.31 7.59
CA GLN A 125 10.82 -1.92 7.13
C GLN A 125 10.75 -1.84 5.62
N THR A 126 10.02 -0.83 5.12
CA THR A 126 10.13 -0.43 3.72
C THR A 126 11.44 0.30 3.53
N HIS A 127 12.25 -0.13 2.59
CA HIS A 127 13.54 0.48 2.27
C HIS A 127 13.59 0.86 0.79
N PHE A 128 14.25 1.97 0.53
CA PHE A 128 14.47 2.51 -0.81
C PHE A 128 15.95 2.42 -1.17
N GLU A 129 16.28 2.26 -2.44
CA GLU A 129 17.67 2.26 -2.90
C GLU A 129 18.40 3.57 -2.58
N SER A 130 17.67 4.67 -2.42
CA SER A 130 18.22 5.95 -1.93
C SER A 130 18.78 5.90 -0.51
N GLY A 131 18.60 4.78 0.23
CA GLY A 131 19.02 4.61 1.61
C GLY A 131 17.95 5.00 2.65
N VAL A 132 16.81 5.54 2.23
CA VAL A 132 15.69 5.82 3.13
C VAL A 132 15.08 4.52 3.63
N VAL A 133 14.79 4.46 4.93
CA VAL A 133 14.18 3.31 5.61
C VAL A 133 12.99 3.79 6.44
N CYS A 134 11.83 3.18 6.23
CA CYS A 134 10.59 3.49 6.94
C CYS A 134 10.14 2.29 7.78
N THR A 135 10.02 2.48 9.09
CA THR A 135 9.58 1.43 10.02
C THR A 135 8.05 1.35 10.02
N PRO A 136 7.47 0.13 9.96
CA PRO A 136 6.03 -0.05 10.05
C PRO A 136 5.48 0.48 11.37
N LYS A 137 4.62 1.47 11.29
CA LYS A 137 3.87 2.04 12.42
C LYS A 137 2.42 2.20 11.96
N LYS A 138 1.48 1.65 12.73
CA LYS A 138 0.03 1.81 12.45
C LYS A 138 -0.30 3.29 12.19
N ASN A 139 -1.16 3.57 11.24
CA ASN A 139 -1.59 4.89 10.78
C ASN A 139 -0.54 5.68 9.98
N ASN A 140 0.67 5.19 9.81
CA ASN A 140 1.62 5.83 8.90
C ASN A 140 1.35 5.42 7.45
N MET A 141 1.39 6.41 6.57
CA MET A 141 1.21 6.24 5.13
C MET A 141 2.44 6.78 4.41
N LEU A 142 3.06 5.95 3.58
CA LEU A 142 4.09 6.37 2.64
C LEU A 142 3.44 6.69 1.30
N VAL A 143 3.80 7.82 0.70
CA VAL A 143 3.43 8.18 -0.67
C VAL A 143 4.70 8.51 -1.42
N PHE A 144 4.93 7.86 -2.54
CA PHE A 144 6.16 8.03 -3.30
C PHE A 144 5.96 7.85 -4.79
N GLN A 145 6.88 8.38 -5.55
CA GLN A 145 6.90 8.26 -7.00
C GLN A 145 7.15 6.81 -7.41
N ALA A 146 6.37 6.29 -8.35
CA ALA A 146 6.40 4.88 -8.77
C ALA A 146 7.75 4.42 -9.35
N THR A 147 8.60 5.36 -9.77
CA THR A 147 9.96 5.10 -10.27
C THR A 147 10.97 4.73 -9.18
N LEU A 148 10.65 4.99 -7.89
CA LEU A 148 11.57 4.70 -6.79
C LEU A 148 11.65 3.20 -6.52
N ASN A 149 12.85 2.64 -6.65
CA ASN A 149 13.13 1.26 -6.27
C ASN A 149 13.01 1.09 -4.76
N HIS A 150 12.15 0.16 -4.35
CA HIS A 150 11.84 -0.12 -2.96
C HIS A 150 11.57 -1.59 -2.72
N GLY A 151 11.60 -1.99 -1.46
CA GLY A 151 11.28 -3.34 -1.01
C GLY A 151 10.91 -3.36 0.46
N ALA A 152 10.53 -4.51 0.99
CA ALA A 152 10.26 -4.72 2.41
C ALA A 152 11.24 -5.74 2.99
N LYS A 153 11.91 -5.38 4.10
CA LYS A 153 12.78 -6.29 4.85
C LYS A 153 11.94 -7.38 5.53
N GLU A 154 12.59 -8.44 5.96
CA GLU A 154 11.95 -9.53 6.69
C GLU A 154 11.18 -9.04 7.92
N THR A 155 9.98 -9.52 8.07
CA THR A 155 9.13 -9.30 9.24
C THR A 155 9.63 -10.19 10.37
N GLN A 156 9.87 -9.60 11.55
CA GLN A 156 10.38 -10.30 12.75
C GLN A 156 9.32 -10.39 13.84
N SER A 157 8.10 -10.00 13.54
CA SER A 157 7.00 -9.98 14.50
C SER A 157 6.23 -11.31 14.46
N TRP A 158 5.74 -11.75 15.61
CA TRP A 158 4.75 -12.82 15.71
C TRP A 158 3.39 -12.38 15.13
N ASP A 159 3.12 -11.07 15.15
CA ASP A 159 1.99 -10.46 14.46
C ASP A 159 2.40 -10.19 13.02
N ASN A 160 1.64 -10.72 12.07
CA ASN A 160 1.89 -10.49 10.65
C ASN A 160 1.92 -9.00 10.34
N LYS A 161 2.87 -8.56 9.51
CA LYS A 161 2.85 -7.20 8.99
C LYS A 161 1.70 -7.07 7.99
N LYS A 162 0.80 -6.12 8.23
CA LYS A 162 -0.33 -5.84 7.35
C LYS A 162 -0.19 -4.46 6.71
N VAL A 163 -0.36 -4.38 5.40
CA VAL A 163 -0.36 -3.12 4.65
C VAL A 163 -1.46 -3.09 3.61
N LEU A 164 -1.97 -1.88 3.32
CA LEU A 164 -2.69 -1.59 2.09
C LEU A 164 -1.69 -0.93 1.13
N VAL A 165 -1.60 -1.43 -0.08
CA VAL A 165 -0.76 -0.85 -1.14
C VAL A 165 -1.62 -0.42 -2.30
N CYS A 166 -1.35 0.76 -2.86
CA CYS A 166 -2.11 1.30 -3.97
C CYS A 166 -1.19 1.90 -5.03
N GLY A 167 -1.52 1.64 -6.28
CA GLY A 167 -0.97 2.37 -7.42
C GLY A 167 -1.94 3.43 -7.91
N MET A 168 -1.45 4.61 -8.22
CA MET A 168 -2.25 5.75 -8.64
C MET A 168 -1.71 6.35 -9.93
N ARG A 169 -2.64 6.82 -10.79
CA ARG A 169 -2.33 7.53 -12.03
C ARG A 169 -2.85 8.96 -11.99
N ILE A 170 -2.12 9.84 -12.68
CA ILE A 170 -2.54 11.21 -12.90
C ILE A 170 -3.79 11.20 -13.79
N SER A 171 -4.85 11.85 -13.32
CA SER A 171 -6.08 12.05 -14.10
C SER A 171 -5.81 13.09 -15.19
N LYS A 172 -6.20 12.75 -16.43
CA LYS A 172 -6.06 13.63 -17.58
C LYS A 172 -7.21 14.63 -17.64
#